data_f23c64f4eb81b504106f247836c9fa49
#
_entry.id   f23c64f4eb81b504106f247836c9fa49
#
_cell.length_a   1.000
_cell.length_b   1.000
_cell.length_c   1.000
_cell.angle_alpha   90.00
_cell.angle_beta   90.00
_cell.angle_gamma   90.00
#
_symmetry.space_group_name_H-M   'P 1'
#
loop_
_entity.id
_entity.type
_entity.pdbx_description
1 polymer ?
#
loop_
_entity_poly.entity_id
_entity_poly.type
_entity_poly.pdbx_seq_one_letter_code
_entity_poly.pdbx_strand_id
1 'polypeptide(L)'
;MDLFLGGVTTYAGLRDALVEHGDFGRTGMGRLRDLHNALRLGAKVREEISERLNDHGIGHLPPALPGNQDAEVRLYLKNTPVGELITAVLEPTRRGDELLVGAVSGRGGDAESAEKLRLIAQIVGGR
;
A
#
# COMPACT_ATOMS: atom_id res chain seq x y z
N MET A 1 -15.60 -3.30 5.72
CA MET A 1 -14.30 -3.15 6.36
C MET A 1 -13.75 -1.75 6.07
N ASP A 2 -13.41 -1.02 7.10
CA ASP A 2 -12.77 0.29 6.91
C ASP A 2 -11.26 0.10 6.80
N LEU A 3 -10.70 0.45 5.65
CA LEU A 3 -9.27 0.35 5.39
C LEU A 3 -8.51 1.65 5.62
N PHE A 4 -9.22 2.68 6.08
CA PHE A 4 -8.62 4.00 6.24
C PHE A 4 -7.71 4.06 7.48
N LEU A 5 -6.45 4.45 7.26
CA LEU A 5 -5.46 4.63 8.31
C LEU A 5 -5.45 6.10 8.73
N GLY A 6 -5.95 6.37 9.93
CA GLY A 6 -5.99 7.72 10.45
C GLY A 6 -5.45 7.82 11.86
N GLY A 7 -5.15 9.02 12.30
CA GLY A 7 -4.75 9.29 13.69
C GLY A 7 -3.31 8.95 14.04
N VAL A 8 -2.48 8.56 13.09
CA VAL A 8 -1.06 8.28 13.33
C VAL A 8 -0.22 9.55 13.14
N THR A 9 0.83 9.68 13.92
CA THR A 9 1.70 10.85 13.91
C THR A 9 3.16 10.53 13.59
N THR A 10 3.49 9.24 13.47
CA THR A 10 4.85 8.78 13.15
C THR A 10 4.80 7.68 12.12
N TYR A 11 5.90 7.49 11.39
CA TYR A 11 6.02 6.38 10.45
C TYR A 11 5.97 5.02 11.14
N ALA A 12 6.57 4.92 12.33
CA ALA A 12 6.48 3.69 13.13
C ALA A 12 5.04 3.40 13.54
N GLY A 13 4.30 4.42 13.95
CA GLY A 13 2.87 4.29 14.27
C GLY A 13 2.04 3.91 13.06
N LEU A 14 2.40 4.42 11.89
CA LEU A 14 1.74 4.05 10.63
C LEU A 14 1.95 2.56 10.31
N ARG A 15 3.16 2.06 10.51
CA ARG A 15 3.45 0.64 10.35
C ARG A 15 2.62 -0.21 11.32
N ASP A 16 2.54 0.19 12.59
CA ASP A 16 1.74 -0.52 13.58
C ASP A 16 0.27 -0.54 13.20
N ALA A 17 -0.25 0.57 12.70
CA ALA A 17 -1.63 0.64 12.22
C ALA A 17 -1.87 -0.31 11.04
N LEU A 18 -0.91 -0.42 10.12
CA LEU A 18 -1.00 -1.38 9.02
C LEU A 18 -1.05 -2.82 9.52
N VAL A 19 -0.23 -3.16 10.49
CA VAL A 19 -0.26 -4.51 11.10
C VAL A 19 -1.66 -4.81 11.65
N GLU A 20 -2.24 -3.85 12.36
CA GLU A 20 -3.59 -4.01 12.92
C GLU A 20 -4.68 -4.12 11.85
N HIS A 21 -4.46 -3.50 10.70
CA HIS A 21 -5.40 -3.51 9.58
C HIS A 21 -5.20 -4.68 8.61
N GLY A 22 -4.38 -5.65 8.96
CA GLY A 22 -4.13 -6.81 8.10
C GLY A 22 -3.16 -6.53 6.97
N ASP A 23 -2.17 -5.68 7.23
CA ASP A 23 -1.03 -5.39 6.35
C ASP A 23 -1.37 -4.57 5.09
N PHE A 24 -2.60 -4.04 5.00
CA PHE A 24 -3.06 -3.24 3.87
C PHE A 24 -4.05 -2.19 4.36
N GLY A 25 -3.92 -0.97 3.86
CA GLY A 25 -4.84 0.10 4.20
C GLY A 25 -4.72 1.27 3.25
N ARG A 26 -5.51 2.30 3.48
CA ARG A 26 -5.46 3.52 2.68
C ARG A 26 -5.31 4.74 3.57
N THR A 27 -4.72 5.78 3.01
CA THR A 27 -4.60 7.07 3.67
C THR A 27 -4.60 8.19 2.63
N GLY A 28 -4.79 9.42 3.08
CA GLY A 28 -4.72 10.57 2.19
C GLY A 28 -3.31 11.15 2.11
N MET A 29 -2.98 11.75 0.97
CA MET A 29 -1.68 12.42 0.80
C MET A 29 -1.50 13.56 1.79
N GLY A 30 -2.56 14.28 2.14
CA GLY A 30 -2.50 15.32 3.15
C GLY A 30 -2.08 14.81 4.52
N ARG A 31 -2.49 13.60 4.88
CA ARG A 31 -2.08 12.97 6.13
C ARG A 31 -0.60 12.57 6.10
N LEU A 32 -0.12 12.07 4.98
CA LEU A 32 1.30 11.74 4.81
C LEU A 32 2.16 13.01 4.87
N ARG A 33 1.70 14.10 4.26
CA ARG A 33 2.35 15.40 4.36
C ARG A 33 2.50 15.83 5.82
N ASP A 34 1.41 15.75 6.58
CA ASP A 34 1.39 16.15 7.98
C ASP A 34 2.29 15.26 8.83
N LEU A 35 2.26 13.96 8.58
CA LEU A 35 3.11 12.99 9.23
C LEU A 35 4.59 13.26 8.96
N HIS A 36 4.92 13.73 7.76
CA HIS A 36 6.28 14.11 7.34
C HIS A 36 6.68 15.51 7.83
N ASN A 37 5.77 16.23 8.48
CA ASN A 37 5.98 17.62 8.92
C ASN A 37 6.30 18.57 7.77
N ALA A 38 5.71 18.34 6.62
CA ALA A 38 5.89 19.19 5.45
C ALA A 38 4.71 20.12 5.28
N LEU A 39 4.93 21.27 4.64
CA LEU A 39 3.89 22.24 4.34
C LEU A 39 3.23 21.97 2.99
N ARG A 40 3.95 21.34 2.08
CA ARG A 40 3.52 21.09 0.71
C ARG A 40 3.94 19.72 0.23
N LEU A 41 3.28 19.25 -0.82
CA LEU A 41 3.56 17.97 -1.48
C LEU A 41 4.35 18.16 -2.78
N GLY A 42 5.45 18.90 -2.71
CA GLY A 42 6.35 19.03 -3.87
C GLY A 42 7.04 17.71 -4.19
N ALA A 43 7.71 17.65 -5.34
CA ALA A 43 8.36 16.44 -5.81
C ALA A 43 9.37 15.87 -4.79
N LYS A 44 10.16 16.74 -4.18
CA LYS A 44 11.16 16.33 -3.20
C LYS A 44 10.52 15.74 -1.94
N VAL A 45 9.47 16.38 -1.44
CA VAL A 45 8.75 15.89 -0.26
C VAL A 45 8.12 14.52 -0.54
N ARG A 46 7.51 14.35 -1.70
CA ARG A 46 6.93 13.07 -2.10
C ARG A 46 7.97 11.95 -2.18
N GLU A 47 9.15 12.28 -2.71
CA GLU A 47 10.26 11.35 -2.76
C GLU A 47 10.74 10.97 -1.35
N GLU A 48 10.88 11.95 -0.45
CA GLU A 48 11.24 11.71 0.93
C GLU A 48 10.21 10.85 1.66
N ILE A 49 8.93 11.10 1.45
CA ILE A 49 7.85 10.29 2.02
C ILE A 49 7.98 8.84 1.54
N SER A 50 8.18 8.65 0.24
CA SER A 50 8.35 7.32 -0.34
C SER A 50 9.54 6.58 0.29
N GLU A 51 10.66 7.26 0.47
CA GLU A 51 11.86 6.70 1.10
C GLU A 51 11.61 6.32 2.56
N ARG A 52 10.93 7.18 3.32
CA ARG A 52 10.60 6.91 4.72
C ARG A 52 9.65 5.73 4.85
N LEU A 53 8.65 5.64 3.98
CA LEU A 53 7.75 4.49 3.95
C LEU A 53 8.55 3.21 3.70
N ASN A 54 9.43 3.24 2.70
CA ASN A 54 10.28 2.10 2.37
C ASN A 54 11.19 1.69 3.53
N ASP A 55 11.75 2.66 4.25
CA ASP A 55 12.60 2.40 5.43
C ASP A 55 11.84 1.64 6.52
N HIS A 56 10.53 1.81 6.58
CA HIS A 56 9.65 1.12 7.53
C HIS A 56 9.00 -0.14 6.94
N GLY A 57 9.45 -0.58 5.78
CA GLY A 57 8.89 -1.76 5.13
C GLY A 57 7.51 -1.56 4.56
N ILE A 58 7.14 -0.32 4.27
CA ILE A 58 5.82 0.04 3.73
C ILE A 58 5.95 0.37 2.25
N GLY A 59 5.18 -0.34 1.42
CA GLY A 59 5.03 0.01 0.01
C GLY A 59 3.79 0.85 -0.21
N HIS A 60 3.69 1.50 -1.35
CA HIS A 60 2.54 2.34 -1.66
C HIS A 60 2.05 2.15 -3.08
N LEU A 61 0.77 2.39 -3.28
CA LEU A 61 0.10 2.42 -4.57
C LEU A 61 -0.66 3.74 -4.69
N PRO A 62 -0.52 4.48 -5.77
CA PRO A 62 0.26 4.15 -6.97
C PRO A 62 1.77 4.18 -6.71
N PRO A 63 2.59 3.63 -7.64
CA PRO A 63 4.05 3.63 -7.48
C PRO A 63 4.67 5.02 -7.35
N ALA A 64 4.07 6.01 -7.99
CA ALA A 64 4.45 7.43 -7.82
C ALA A 64 3.39 8.13 -6.98
N LEU A 65 3.80 8.73 -5.88
CA LEU A 65 2.88 9.43 -4.99
C LEU A 65 2.28 10.66 -5.65
N PRO A 66 0.95 10.85 -5.57
CA PRO A 66 0.30 12.03 -6.16
C PRO A 66 0.68 13.32 -5.45
N GLY A 67 0.64 14.43 -6.17
CA GLY A 67 0.90 15.75 -5.60
C GLY A 67 -0.31 16.42 -4.98
N ASN A 68 -1.49 15.86 -5.12
CA ASN A 68 -2.73 16.42 -4.60
C ASN A 68 -2.99 15.93 -3.17
N GLN A 69 -3.14 16.85 -2.24
CA GLN A 69 -3.39 16.52 -0.84
C GLN A 69 -4.69 15.75 -0.61
N ASP A 70 -5.66 15.89 -1.51
CA ASP A 70 -6.95 15.20 -1.43
C ASP A 70 -6.93 13.80 -2.05
N ALA A 71 -5.83 13.44 -2.70
CA ALA A 71 -5.69 12.11 -3.29
C ALA A 71 -5.50 11.04 -2.20
N GLU A 72 -6.13 9.91 -2.40
CA GLU A 72 -5.93 8.75 -1.53
C GLU A 72 -4.91 7.80 -2.15
N VAL A 73 -4.10 7.21 -1.30
CA VAL A 73 -3.13 6.18 -1.69
C VAL A 73 -3.37 4.93 -0.85
N ARG A 74 -2.86 3.81 -1.32
CA ARG A 74 -2.90 2.55 -0.59
C ARG A 74 -1.50 2.23 -0.09
N LEU A 75 -1.45 1.70 1.13
CA LEU A 75 -0.22 1.31 1.79
C LEU A 75 -0.29 -0.17 2.13
N TYR A 76 0.84 -0.84 2.05
CA TYR A 76 0.91 -2.26 2.37
C TYR A 76 2.26 -2.57 3.01
N LEU A 77 2.29 -3.60 3.84
CA LEU A 77 3.55 -4.08 4.41
C LEU A 77 4.23 -5.02 3.42
N LYS A 78 5.47 -4.73 3.09
CA LYS A 78 6.33 -5.60 2.27
C LYS A 78 6.65 -6.88 3.06
N ASN A 79 6.96 -7.93 2.35
CA ASN A 79 7.29 -9.24 2.96
C ASN A 79 6.14 -9.87 3.74
N THR A 80 4.92 -9.53 3.37
CA THR A 80 3.70 -10.15 3.87
C THR A 80 2.99 -10.81 2.69
N PRO A 81 2.02 -11.72 2.91
CA PRO A 81 1.28 -12.32 1.79
C PRO A 81 0.65 -11.28 0.86
N VAL A 82 0.01 -10.24 1.40
CA VAL A 82 -0.58 -9.20 0.56
C VAL A 82 0.52 -8.41 -0.17
N GLY A 83 1.63 -8.12 0.50
CA GLY A 83 2.77 -7.43 -0.12
C GLY A 83 3.38 -8.23 -1.25
N GLU A 84 3.49 -9.55 -1.11
CA GLU A 84 3.98 -10.43 -2.16
C GLU A 84 3.05 -10.46 -3.37
N LEU A 85 1.73 -10.46 -3.15
CA LEU A 85 0.76 -10.40 -4.23
C LEU A 85 0.86 -9.07 -4.99
N ILE A 86 1.00 -7.97 -4.28
CA ILE A 86 1.16 -6.64 -4.90
C ILE A 86 2.44 -6.60 -5.72
N THR A 87 3.55 -7.08 -5.17
CA THR A 87 4.82 -7.15 -5.89
C THR A 87 4.69 -8.01 -7.15
N ALA A 88 3.97 -9.12 -7.08
CA ALA A 88 3.74 -10.00 -8.22
C ALA A 88 2.98 -9.27 -9.34
N VAL A 89 2.06 -8.37 -8.99
CA VAL A 89 1.33 -7.56 -9.97
C VAL A 89 2.21 -6.47 -10.57
N LEU A 90 3.00 -5.79 -9.73
CA LEU A 90 3.83 -4.66 -10.17
C LEU A 90 5.10 -5.09 -10.90
N GLU A 91 5.65 -6.23 -10.55
CA GLU A 91 6.90 -6.75 -11.09
C GLU A 91 6.67 -8.15 -11.66
N PRO A 92 6.32 -8.28 -12.95
CA PRO A 92 5.99 -9.58 -13.55
C PRO A 92 7.18 -10.54 -13.51
N THR A 93 7.00 -11.67 -12.84
CA THR A 93 7.96 -12.76 -12.77
C THR A 93 7.21 -14.09 -12.83
N ARG A 94 7.89 -15.19 -13.17
CA ARG A 94 7.27 -16.51 -13.17
C ARG A 94 6.78 -16.90 -11.77
N ARG A 95 7.57 -16.61 -10.75
CA ARG A 95 7.17 -16.86 -9.37
C ARG A 95 5.95 -16.02 -8.99
N GLY A 96 5.92 -14.75 -9.40
CA GLY A 96 4.77 -13.88 -9.19
C GLY A 96 3.53 -14.41 -9.89
N ASP A 97 3.65 -14.92 -11.09
CA ASP A 97 2.54 -15.54 -11.83
C ASP A 97 1.96 -16.71 -11.06
N GLU A 98 2.81 -17.57 -10.51
CA GLU A 98 2.38 -18.72 -9.71
C GLU A 98 1.63 -18.28 -8.45
N LEU A 99 2.12 -17.23 -7.78
CA LEU A 99 1.46 -16.67 -6.61
C LEU A 99 0.07 -16.14 -6.95
N LEU A 100 -0.05 -15.41 -8.06
CA LEU A 100 -1.32 -14.85 -8.49
C LEU A 100 -2.33 -15.93 -8.87
N VAL A 101 -1.91 -16.91 -9.62
CA VAL A 101 -2.77 -18.03 -10.01
C VAL A 101 -3.22 -18.82 -8.77
N GLY A 102 -2.32 -19.08 -7.83
CA GLY A 102 -2.63 -19.76 -6.60
C GLY A 102 -3.66 -19.00 -5.76
N ALA A 103 -3.52 -17.69 -5.65
CA ALA A 103 -4.44 -16.86 -4.91
C ALA A 103 -5.84 -16.83 -5.53
N VAL A 104 -5.91 -16.73 -6.86
CA VAL A 104 -7.18 -16.69 -7.59
C VAL A 104 -7.89 -18.03 -7.56
N SER A 105 -7.13 -19.14 -7.59
CA SER A 105 -7.71 -20.48 -7.56
C SER A 105 -8.27 -20.87 -6.18
N GLY A 106 -8.06 -20.06 -5.17
CA GLY A 106 -8.58 -20.30 -3.82
C GLY A 106 -7.81 -21.33 -3.02
N ARG A 107 -6.70 -21.81 -3.51
CA ARG A 107 -5.95 -22.88 -2.84
C ARG A 107 -5.20 -22.47 -1.58
N GLY A 108 -5.12 -21.24 -1.29
CA GLY A 108 -4.50 -20.73 -0.08
C GLY A 108 -5.13 -19.45 0.35
N GLY A 109 -6.14 -19.02 -0.39
CA GLY A 109 -6.81 -17.77 -0.14
C GLY A 109 -8.06 -17.96 0.69
N ASP A 110 -8.17 -17.21 1.76
CA ASP A 110 -9.45 -16.99 2.42
C ASP A 110 -10.20 -15.90 1.65
N ALA A 111 -11.43 -15.63 2.06
CA ALA A 111 -12.25 -14.58 1.43
C ALA A 111 -11.60 -13.21 1.54
N GLU A 112 -10.88 -12.94 2.61
CA GLU A 112 -10.19 -11.68 2.84
C GLU A 112 -9.07 -11.46 1.82
N SER A 113 -8.25 -12.47 1.57
CA SER A 113 -7.17 -12.39 0.57
C SER A 113 -7.71 -12.15 -0.83
N ALA A 114 -8.80 -12.81 -1.20
CA ALA A 114 -9.45 -12.63 -2.50
C ALA A 114 -10.01 -11.22 -2.66
N GLU A 115 -10.58 -10.65 -1.60
CA GLU A 115 -11.09 -9.28 -1.61
C GLU A 115 -9.95 -8.28 -1.78
N LYS A 116 -8.87 -8.44 -1.05
CA LYS A 116 -7.68 -7.59 -1.15
C LYS A 116 -7.10 -7.64 -2.56
N LEU A 117 -7.01 -8.81 -3.15
CA LEU A 117 -6.50 -8.98 -4.51
C LEU A 117 -7.39 -8.24 -5.53
N ARG A 118 -8.70 -8.27 -5.37
CA ARG A 118 -9.60 -7.52 -6.23
C ARG A 118 -9.38 -6.01 -6.13
N LEU A 119 -9.18 -5.49 -4.93
CA LEU A 119 -8.89 -4.07 -4.71
C LEU A 119 -7.59 -3.66 -5.40
N ILE A 120 -6.57 -4.49 -5.31
CA ILE A 120 -5.29 -4.25 -5.98
C ILE A 120 -5.48 -4.22 -7.48
N ALA A 121 -6.22 -5.16 -8.03
CA ALA A 121 -6.50 -5.23 -9.47
C ALA A 121 -7.23 -3.99 -9.97
N GLN A 122 -8.19 -3.48 -9.21
CA GLN A 122 -8.89 -2.23 -9.55
C GLN A 122 -7.95 -1.04 -9.60
N ILE A 123 -7.00 -0.96 -8.68
CA ILE A 123 -6.05 0.16 -8.60
C ILE A 123 -5.01 0.09 -9.71
N VAL A 124 -4.44 -1.09 -9.94
CA VAL A 124 -3.33 -1.28 -10.87
C VAL A 124 -3.83 -1.46 -12.30
N GLY A 125 -4.91 -2.21 -12.47
CA GLY A 125 -5.50 -2.51 -13.77
C GLY A 125 -6.64 -1.59 -14.18
N GLY A 126 -7.05 -0.66 -13.36
CA GLY A 126 -8.14 0.27 -13.61
C GLY A 126 -7.74 1.35 -14.60
N ARG A 127 -8.01 1.12 -15.84
CA ARG A 127 -7.67 2.02 -16.90
C ARG A 127 -8.88 2.40 -17.71
#